data_c0f470beca50a7bd8df2bd6f945d1799
#
_entry.id   c0f470beca50a7bd8df2bd6f945d1799
#
_cell.length_a   1.000
_cell.length_b   1.000
_cell.length_c   1.000
_cell.angle_alpha   90.00
_cell.angle_beta   90.00
_cell.angle_gamma   90.00
#
_symmetry.space_group_name_H-M   'P 1'
#
loop_
_entity.id
_entity.type
_entity.pdbx_description
1 polymer ?
#
loop_
_entity_poly.entity_id
_entity_poly.type
_entity_poly.pdbx_seq_one_letter_code
_entity_poly.pdbx_strand_id
1 'polypeptide(L)'
;DALNFNLTKIMWEGSENEISLTSNAQPALMACSVAAYRVLKKVTNKNLSELANYMCGHSLGEYTAMTVAEVFSLKECAILLRLRGKSMQEAVPIGKGSMAAFMGVDVNTTKKILKEIKSFGVCNIGNDNSDGQVVISGDNLAIEKAIDLSKDFGVKRAIKLPVSAPFHCELMKPAQIIMKEALNNLQFKNPIIPIISNITALPEINPQNLKKNLIDQVTGTVRWRETMNFANKLGVKKIIELGSGKVLTGIAKRMVKNVV
;
A
#
# COMPACT_ATOMS: atom_id res chain seq x y z
N ASP A 1 -20.45 -12.72 2.38
CA ASP A 1 -20.48 -13.90 3.25
C ASP A 1 -19.21 -14.08 4.09
N ALA A 2 -18.01 -13.84 3.51
CA ALA A 2 -16.74 -14.05 4.21
C ALA A 2 -16.49 -13.08 5.40
N LEU A 3 -17.11 -11.92 5.39
CA LEU A 3 -16.85 -10.84 6.34
C LEU A 3 -17.86 -10.73 7.48
N ASN A 4 -18.92 -11.55 7.46
CA ASN A 4 -20.05 -11.52 8.41
C ASN A 4 -20.78 -10.16 8.50
N PHE A 5 -20.63 -9.32 7.45
CA PHE A 5 -21.40 -8.08 7.27
C PHE A 5 -21.52 -7.74 5.77
N ASN A 6 -22.48 -6.88 5.43
CA ASN A 6 -22.73 -6.50 4.05
C ASN A 6 -21.81 -5.36 3.57
N LEU A 7 -20.60 -5.74 3.10
CA LEU A 7 -19.65 -4.78 2.54
C LEU A 7 -20.21 -4.07 1.29
N THR A 8 -20.97 -4.77 0.45
CA THR A 8 -21.55 -4.19 -0.77
C THR A 8 -22.54 -3.07 -0.46
N LYS A 9 -23.30 -3.18 0.63
CA LYS A 9 -24.17 -2.08 1.08
C LYS A 9 -23.34 -0.83 1.41
N ILE A 10 -22.20 -0.98 2.13
CA ILE A 10 -21.31 0.13 2.43
C ILE A 10 -20.72 0.73 1.15
N MET A 11 -20.35 -0.11 0.18
CA MET A 11 -19.75 0.34 -1.10
C MET A 11 -20.73 1.14 -1.96
N TRP A 12 -22.03 0.82 -1.96
CA TRP A 12 -22.98 1.41 -2.88
C TRP A 12 -23.92 2.45 -2.22
N GLU A 13 -24.16 2.32 -0.93
CA GLU A 13 -25.14 3.11 -0.18
C GLU A 13 -24.54 3.82 1.05
N GLY A 14 -23.31 3.43 1.45
CA GLY A 14 -22.65 3.98 2.62
C GLY A 14 -22.19 5.42 2.40
N SER A 15 -22.07 6.16 3.50
CA SER A 15 -21.48 7.50 3.48
C SER A 15 -19.98 7.47 3.12
N GLU A 16 -19.46 8.61 2.64
CA GLU A 16 -18.02 8.76 2.36
C GLU A 16 -17.17 8.47 3.61
N ASN A 17 -17.61 8.91 4.77
CA ASN A 17 -16.94 8.63 6.04
C ASN A 17 -16.92 7.12 6.36
N GLU A 18 -18.00 6.41 6.12
CA GLU A 18 -18.12 4.98 6.40
C GLU A 18 -17.22 4.15 5.47
N ILE A 19 -17.24 4.41 4.16
CA ILE A 19 -16.40 3.68 3.21
C ILE A 19 -14.91 4.04 3.36
N SER A 20 -14.59 5.25 3.81
CA SER A 20 -13.21 5.72 4.02
C SER A 20 -12.54 5.13 5.27
N LEU A 21 -13.30 4.54 6.19
CA LEU A 21 -12.71 3.79 7.29
C LEU A 21 -11.81 2.68 6.72
N THR A 22 -10.53 2.66 7.13
CA THR A 22 -9.56 1.74 6.51
C THR A 22 -9.97 0.26 6.64
N SER A 23 -10.73 -0.08 7.69
CA SER A 23 -11.31 -1.42 7.86
C SER A 23 -12.37 -1.79 6.79
N ASN A 24 -13.02 -0.80 6.17
CA ASN A 24 -13.97 -0.99 5.07
C ASN A 24 -13.28 -0.79 3.71
N ALA A 25 -12.48 0.27 3.60
CA ALA A 25 -11.82 0.64 2.35
C ALA A 25 -10.91 -0.47 1.81
N GLN A 26 -10.13 -1.14 2.68
CA GLN A 26 -9.19 -2.15 2.21
C GLN A 26 -9.88 -3.34 1.52
N PRO A 27 -10.86 -4.04 2.13
CA PRO A 27 -11.57 -5.13 1.43
C PRO A 27 -12.41 -4.63 0.26
N ALA A 28 -12.94 -3.40 0.29
CA ALA A 28 -13.71 -2.83 -0.82
C ALA A 28 -12.85 -2.58 -2.06
N LEU A 29 -11.68 -1.95 -1.90
CA LEU A 29 -10.72 -1.73 -2.98
C LEU A 29 -10.22 -3.05 -3.57
N MET A 30 -9.92 -4.04 -2.73
CA MET A 30 -9.54 -5.38 -3.18
C MET A 30 -10.66 -6.01 -4.02
N ALA A 31 -11.91 -5.95 -3.56
CA ALA A 31 -13.06 -6.51 -4.28
C ALA A 31 -13.23 -5.87 -5.67
N CYS A 32 -13.12 -4.54 -5.77
CA CYS A 32 -13.16 -3.82 -7.04
C CYS A 32 -12.02 -4.25 -7.97
N SER A 33 -10.80 -4.36 -7.46
CA SER A 33 -9.63 -4.73 -8.26
C SER A 33 -9.71 -6.17 -8.78
N VAL A 34 -10.14 -7.12 -7.92
CA VAL A 34 -10.35 -8.52 -8.34
C VAL A 34 -11.50 -8.64 -9.34
N ALA A 35 -12.58 -7.86 -9.18
CA ALA A 35 -13.67 -7.83 -10.15
C ALA A 35 -13.19 -7.32 -11.51
N ALA A 36 -12.42 -6.22 -11.54
CA ALA A 36 -11.82 -5.69 -12.76
C ALA A 36 -10.89 -6.71 -13.45
N TYR A 37 -10.06 -7.43 -12.68
CA TYR A 37 -9.24 -8.52 -13.21
C TYR A 37 -10.09 -9.64 -13.85
N ARG A 38 -11.16 -10.07 -13.18
CA ARG A 38 -12.05 -11.12 -13.70
C ARG A 38 -12.70 -10.72 -15.02
N VAL A 39 -13.11 -9.45 -15.14
CA VAL A 39 -13.63 -8.90 -16.39
C VAL A 39 -12.54 -8.91 -17.47
N LEU A 40 -11.34 -8.41 -17.17
CA LEU A 40 -10.22 -8.43 -18.10
C LEU A 40 -9.91 -9.84 -18.60
N LYS A 41 -9.81 -10.82 -17.69
CA LYS A 41 -9.59 -12.23 -18.04
C LYS A 41 -10.68 -12.76 -18.96
N LYS A 42 -11.95 -12.46 -18.65
CA LYS A 42 -13.11 -12.92 -19.46
C LYS A 42 -13.12 -12.29 -20.85
N VAL A 43 -12.90 -10.98 -20.95
CA VAL A 43 -12.94 -10.25 -22.24
C VAL A 43 -11.77 -10.63 -23.15
N THR A 44 -10.59 -10.83 -22.57
CA THR A 44 -9.40 -11.20 -23.35
C THR A 44 -9.30 -12.70 -23.63
N ASN A 45 -10.02 -13.53 -22.89
CA ASN A 45 -9.91 -14.99 -22.89
C ASN A 45 -8.48 -15.47 -22.63
N LYS A 46 -7.71 -14.75 -21.79
CA LYS A 46 -6.31 -15.04 -21.47
C LYS A 46 -6.13 -15.36 -20.00
N ASN A 47 -5.18 -16.24 -19.70
CA ASN A 47 -4.72 -16.52 -18.34
C ASN A 47 -3.79 -15.41 -17.82
N LEU A 48 -3.52 -15.38 -16.52
CA LEU A 48 -2.68 -14.35 -15.89
C LEU A 48 -1.27 -14.30 -16.49
N SER A 49 -0.64 -15.45 -16.72
CA SER A 49 0.69 -15.55 -17.32
C SER A 49 0.80 -15.09 -18.78
N GLU A 50 -0.34 -14.99 -19.48
CA GLU A 50 -0.43 -14.42 -20.83
C GLU A 50 -0.72 -12.91 -20.79
N LEU A 51 -1.27 -12.41 -19.69
CA LEU A 51 -1.63 -11.01 -19.50
C LEU A 51 -0.50 -10.18 -18.91
N ALA A 52 0.32 -10.77 -18.02
CA ALA A 52 1.35 -10.04 -17.31
C ALA A 52 2.55 -10.92 -16.94
N ASN A 53 3.73 -10.31 -16.88
CA ASN A 53 4.96 -10.96 -16.42
C ASN A 53 5.19 -10.77 -14.91
N TYR A 54 4.64 -9.71 -14.34
CA TYR A 54 4.75 -9.36 -12.94
C TYR A 54 3.44 -8.77 -12.43
N MET A 55 3.21 -8.91 -11.14
CA MET A 55 2.19 -8.14 -10.43
C MET A 55 2.82 -7.33 -9.32
N CYS A 56 2.22 -6.19 -9.05
CA CYS A 56 2.52 -5.37 -7.88
C CYS A 56 1.23 -4.71 -7.39
N GLY A 57 1.26 -4.23 -6.17
CA GLY A 57 0.14 -3.49 -5.61
C GLY A 57 0.63 -2.61 -4.47
N HIS A 58 0.12 -1.38 -4.37
CA HIS A 58 0.51 -0.44 -3.33
C HIS A 58 -0.19 -0.80 -2.02
N SER A 59 0.57 -1.05 -0.95
CA SER A 59 0.03 -1.36 0.38
C SER A 59 -0.97 -2.53 0.37
N LEU A 60 -2.26 -2.30 0.61
CA LEU A 60 -3.31 -3.33 0.50
C LEU A 60 -3.35 -4.00 -0.89
N GLY A 61 -2.91 -3.29 -1.92
CA GLY A 61 -2.84 -3.81 -3.28
C GLY A 61 -1.88 -4.99 -3.44
N GLU A 62 -0.85 -5.12 -2.59
CA GLU A 62 0.02 -6.29 -2.60
C GLU A 62 -0.74 -7.57 -2.21
N TYR A 63 -1.68 -7.50 -1.24
CA TYR A 63 -2.61 -8.60 -0.93
C TYR A 63 -3.51 -8.93 -2.12
N THR A 64 -4.02 -7.91 -2.81
CA THR A 64 -4.84 -8.09 -4.03
C THR A 64 -4.03 -8.77 -5.14
N ALA A 65 -2.81 -8.33 -5.38
CA ALA A 65 -1.90 -8.93 -6.36
C ALA A 65 -1.64 -10.41 -6.05
N MET A 66 -1.38 -10.74 -4.78
CA MET A 66 -1.21 -12.12 -4.33
C MET A 66 -2.48 -12.96 -4.50
N THR A 67 -3.67 -12.38 -4.28
CA THR A 67 -4.94 -13.07 -4.50
C THR A 67 -5.15 -13.41 -5.97
N VAL A 68 -4.87 -12.47 -6.87
CA VAL A 68 -4.98 -12.67 -8.31
C VAL A 68 -3.95 -13.67 -8.82
N ALA A 69 -2.76 -13.69 -8.22
CA ALA A 69 -1.70 -14.68 -8.51
C ALA A 69 -1.90 -16.03 -7.78
N GLU A 70 -3.03 -16.23 -7.11
CA GLU A 70 -3.46 -17.48 -6.45
C GLU A 70 -2.59 -17.90 -5.25
N VAL A 71 -1.89 -16.97 -4.61
CA VAL A 71 -1.13 -17.25 -3.38
C VAL A 71 -2.07 -17.67 -2.25
N PHE A 72 -3.23 -17.04 -2.14
CA PHE A 72 -4.34 -17.38 -1.25
C PHE A 72 -5.68 -17.01 -1.90
N SER A 73 -6.77 -17.53 -1.34
CA SER A 73 -8.11 -17.32 -1.90
C SER A 73 -8.64 -15.90 -1.69
N LEU A 74 -9.64 -15.52 -2.50
CA LEU A 74 -10.37 -14.25 -2.32
C LEU A 74 -11.01 -14.14 -0.92
N LYS A 75 -11.53 -15.25 -0.39
CA LYS A 75 -12.13 -15.31 0.95
C LYS A 75 -11.09 -14.99 2.02
N GLU A 76 -9.93 -15.64 1.97
CA GLU A 76 -8.82 -15.40 2.89
C GLU A 76 -8.31 -13.97 2.80
N CYS A 77 -8.15 -13.42 1.59
CA CYS A 77 -7.76 -12.04 1.39
C CYS A 77 -8.75 -11.04 1.99
N ALA A 78 -10.05 -11.26 1.79
CA ALA A 78 -11.08 -10.41 2.36
C ALA A 78 -11.02 -10.36 3.90
N ILE A 79 -10.88 -11.52 4.53
CA ILE A 79 -10.72 -11.65 5.99
C ILE A 79 -9.44 -10.95 6.47
N LEU A 80 -8.31 -11.20 5.79
CA LEU A 80 -7.03 -10.56 6.11
C LEU A 80 -7.09 -9.04 6.00
N LEU A 81 -7.65 -8.50 4.92
CA LEU A 81 -7.72 -7.05 4.72
C LEU A 81 -8.70 -6.37 5.69
N ARG A 82 -9.78 -7.06 6.05
CA ARG A 82 -10.67 -6.58 7.12
C ARG A 82 -9.93 -6.51 8.46
N LEU A 83 -9.23 -7.59 8.82
CA LEU A 83 -8.43 -7.66 10.04
C LEU A 83 -7.31 -6.60 10.02
N ARG A 84 -6.59 -6.49 8.90
CA ARG A 84 -5.53 -5.49 8.71
C ARG A 84 -6.03 -4.07 8.91
N GLY A 85 -7.13 -3.72 8.23
CA GLY A 85 -7.73 -2.40 8.35
C GLY A 85 -8.16 -2.08 9.78
N LYS A 86 -8.80 -3.04 10.46
CA LYS A 86 -9.22 -2.90 11.86
C LYS A 86 -8.01 -2.73 12.79
N SER A 87 -7.02 -3.63 12.70
CA SER A 87 -5.83 -3.60 13.56
C SER A 87 -5.00 -2.32 13.36
N MET A 88 -4.87 -1.85 12.12
CA MET A 88 -4.16 -0.60 11.83
C MET A 88 -4.92 0.63 12.35
N GLN A 89 -6.25 0.62 12.30
CA GLN A 89 -7.09 1.68 12.86
C GLN A 89 -6.99 1.75 14.37
N GLU A 90 -6.90 0.59 15.04
CA GLU A 90 -6.85 0.45 16.50
C GLU A 90 -5.44 0.57 17.08
N ALA A 91 -4.39 0.48 16.24
CA ALA A 91 -2.99 0.51 16.69
C ALA A 91 -2.60 1.83 17.36
N VAL A 92 -3.23 2.94 16.98
CA VAL A 92 -2.96 4.27 17.51
C VAL A 92 -4.29 4.96 17.82
N PRO A 93 -4.45 5.56 19.01
CA PRO A 93 -5.65 6.32 19.34
C PRO A 93 -5.91 7.44 18.31
N ILE A 94 -7.19 7.68 18.02
CA ILE A 94 -7.61 8.73 17.08
C ILE A 94 -7.00 10.08 17.49
N GLY A 95 -6.40 10.79 16.55
CA GLY A 95 -5.79 12.08 16.77
C GLY A 95 -4.37 12.05 17.33
N LYS A 96 -3.78 10.87 17.62
CA LYS A 96 -2.40 10.76 18.11
C LYS A 96 -1.36 10.59 16.99
N GLY A 97 -1.77 10.05 15.86
CA GLY A 97 -0.89 9.87 14.70
C GLY A 97 -1.49 10.45 13.43
N SER A 98 -0.64 10.75 12.46
CA SER A 98 -1.03 11.26 11.15
C SER A 98 0.02 10.95 10.08
N MET A 99 -0.30 11.35 8.84
CA MET A 99 0.59 11.25 7.69
C MET A 99 0.63 12.57 6.93
N ALA A 100 1.77 12.85 6.29
CA ALA A 100 1.89 13.99 5.40
C ALA A 100 2.65 13.64 4.13
N ALA A 101 2.20 14.15 2.99
CA ALA A 101 2.89 14.02 1.70
C ALA A 101 3.79 15.23 1.47
N PHE A 102 5.07 14.98 1.23
CA PHE A 102 6.07 15.96 0.82
C PHE A 102 6.25 15.90 -0.69
N MET A 103 6.10 17.05 -1.34
CA MET A 103 6.21 17.20 -2.79
C MET A 103 7.47 17.97 -3.14
N GLY A 104 8.19 17.52 -4.17
CA GLY A 104 9.38 18.19 -4.71
C GLY A 104 10.68 17.83 -3.99
N VAL A 105 10.69 16.78 -3.17
CA VAL A 105 11.89 16.28 -2.47
C VAL A 105 12.02 14.78 -2.58
N ASP A 106 13.24 14.30 -2.40
CA ASP A 106 13.59 12.89 -2.40
C ASP A 106 13.61 12.29 -0.97
N VAL A 107 13.83 10.97 -0.93
CA VAL A 107 13.97 10.21 0.32
C VAL A 107 15.15 10.71 1.18
N ASN A 108 16.28 11.12 0.56
CA ASN A 108 17.47 11.54 1.31
C ASN A 108 17.22 12.88 2.02
N THR A 109 16.58 13.82 1.33
CA THR A 109 16.16 15.11 1.91
C THR A 109 15.14 14.87 3.02
N THR A 110 14.15 13.99 2.78
CA THR A 110 13.17 13.63 3.81
C THR A 110 13.86 13.04 5.05
N LYS A 111 14.82 12.13 4.89
CA LYS A 111 15.59 11.58 6.03
C LYS A 111 16.32 12.64 6.85
N LYS A 112 16.83 13.71 6.21
CA LYS A 112 17.44 14.84 6.94
C LYS A 112 16.41 15.54 7.81
N ILE A 113 15.23 15.85 7.27
CA ILE A 113 14.12 16.44 8.04
C ILE A 113 13.75 15.55 9.24
N LEU A 114 13.58 14.24 9.01
CA LEU A 114 13.23 13.29 10.08
C LEU A 114 14.29 13.22 11.18
N LYS A 115 15.57 13.43 10.86
CA LYS A 115 16.65 13.48 11.85
C LYS A 115 16.52 14.67 12.80
N GLU A 116 16.17 15.85 12.26
CA GLU A 116 16.01 17.08 13.04
C GLU A 116 14.81 17.01 14.01
N ILE A 117 13.75 16.29 13.62
CA ILE A 117 12.51 16.21 14.43
C ILE A 117 12.45 14.99 15.35
N LYS A 118 13.53 14.21 15.47
CA LYS A 118 13.56 12.94 16.20
C LYS A 118 13.12 13.06 17.68
N SER A 119 13.36 14.20 18.33
CA SER A 119 12.99 14.46 19.71
C SER A 119 11.47 14.69 19.93
N PHE A 120 10.69 14.88 18.85
CA PHE A 120 9.26 15.17 18.92
C PHE A 120 8.36 13.93 18.83
N GLY A 121 8.95 12.74 18.64
CA GLY A 121 8.22 11.48 18.56
C GLY A 121 8.62 10.61 17.38
N VAL A 122 7.87 9.53 17.17
CA VAL A 122 8.07 8.62 16.03
C VAL A 122 7.66 9.32 14.74
N CYS A 123 8.56 9.33 13.77
CA CYS A 123 8.23 9.72 12.39
C CYS A 123 9.10 8.92 11.42
N ASN A 124 8.46 8.17 10.54
CA ASN A 124 9.12 7.33 9.55
C ASN A 124 8.69 7.74 8.12
N ILE A 125 9.43 7.28 7.12
CA ILE A 125 8.96 7.32 5.74
C ILE A 125 7.97 6.18 5.56
N GLY A 126 6.69 6.51 5.40
CA GLY A 126 5.63 5.53 5.16
C GLY A 126 5.59 5.07 3.70
N ASN A 127 5.68 6.02 2.75
CA ASN A 127 5.69 5.68 1.33
C ASN A 127 6.75 6.49 0.57
N ASP A 128 7.52 5.81 -0.26
CA ASP A 128 8.37 6.38 -1.30
C ASP A 128 7.66 6.20 -2.65
N ASN A 129 6.81 7.18 -3.02
CA ASN A 129 5.84 6.99 -4.09
C ASN A 129 6.39 7.27 -5.49
N SER A 130 7.21 8.30 -5.64
CA SER A 130 7.80 8.68 -6.94
C SER A 130 8.96 9.64 -6.73
N ASP A 131 9.69 9.94 -7.79
CA ASP A 131 10.65 11.04 -7.77
C ASP A 131 9.92 12.34 -7.40
N GLY A 132 10.28 12.90 -6.25
CA GLY A 132 9.67 14.10 -5.70
C GLY A 132 8.34 13.90 -4.96
N GLN A 133 7.95 12.69 -4.58
CA GLN A 133 6.79 12.45 -3.70
C GLN A 133 7.10 11.40 -2.64
N VAL A 134 7.28 11.86 -1.40
CA VAL A 134 7.51 11.01 -0.22
C VAL A 134 6.42 11.27 0.82
N VAL A 135 5.90 10.23 1.44
CA VAL A 135 4.92 10.34 2.52
C VAL A 135 5.59 9.96 3.83
N ILE A 136 5.46 10.83 4.83
CA ILE A 136 5.89 10.59 6.20
C ILE A 136 4.71 10.19 7.07
N SER A 137 4.98 9.39 8.10
CA SER A 137 3.96 8.80 8.96
C SER A 137 4.48 8.68 10.39
N GLY A 138 3.68 9.06 11.39
CA GLY A 138 4.12 9.03 12.79
C GLY A 138 3.20 9.77 13.75
N ASP A 139 3.76 10.16 14.90
CA ASP A 139 3.09 10.97 15.91
C ASP A 139 2.68 12.34 15.34
N ASN A 140 1.50 12.82 15.72
CA ASN A 140 0.97 14.10 15.22
C ASN A 140 1.96 15.25 15.42
N LEU A 141 2.55 15.35 16.62
CA LEU A 141 3.51 16.42 16.93
C LEU A 141 4.73 16.35 16.02
N ALA A 142 5.28 15.14 15.82
CA ALA A 142 6.43 14.93 14.93
C ALA A 142 6.10 15.28 13.47
N ILE A 143 4.91 14.89 12.99
CA ILE A 143 4.44 15.23 11.62
C ILE A 143 4.26 16.74 11.46
N GLU A 144 3.68 17.44 12.43
CA GLU A 144 3.51 18.90 12.40
C GLU A 144 4.87 19.60 12.36
N LYS A 145 5.81 19.21 13.22
CA LYS A 145 7.18 19.74 13.20
C LYS A 145 7.91 19.46 11.90
N ALA A 146 7.72 18.26 11.32
CA ALA A 146 8.29 17.93 10.01
C ALA A 146 7.70 18.82 8.89
N ILE A 147 6.40 19.12 8.93
CA ILE A 147 5.75 20.03 7.98
C ILE A 147 6.30 21.45 8.13
N ASP A 148 6.41 21.96 9.36
CA ASP A 148 6.94 23.31 9.62
C ASP A 148 8.37 23.46 9.08
N LEU A 149 9.24 22.48 9.40
CA LEU A 149 10.64 22.48 9.00
C LEU A 149 10.85 22.20 7.50
N SER A 150 9.88 21.58 6.84
CA SER A 150 10.01 21.10 5.46
C SER A 150 10.42 22.19 4.46
N LYS A 151 9.99 23.42 4.68
CA LYS A 151 10.29 24.59 3.81
C LYS A 151 11.78 24.88 3.75
N ASP A 152 12.49 24.76 4.88
CA ASP A 152 13.93 25.02 4.98
C ASP A 152 14.76 23.99 4.22
N PHE A 153 14.18 22.84 3.92
CA PHE A 153 14.75 21.75 3.13
C PHE A 153 14.30 21.72 1.67
N GLY A 154 13.59 22.76 1.21
CA GLY A 154 13.17 22.90 -0.20
C GLY A 154 11.96 22.04 -0.57
N VAL A 155 11.16 21.58 0.38
CA VAL A 155 9.87 20.93 0.10
C VAL A 155 8.93 21.94 -0.53
N LYS A 156 8.52 21.69 -1.77
CA LYS A 156 7.65 22.61 -2.51
C LYS A 156 6.24 22.70 -1.91
N ARG A 157 5.76 21.57 -1.38
CA ARG A 157 4.45 21.47 -0.75
C ARG A 157 4.43 20.32 0.24
N ALA A 158 3.99 20.57 1.48
CA ALA A 158 3.69 19.58 2.49
C ALA A 158 2.18 19.55 2.74
N ILE A 159 1.56 18.37 2.64
CA ILE A 159 0.10 18.20 2.73
C ILE A 159 -0.19 17.14 3.77
N LYS A 160 -0.87 17.51 4.86
CA LYS A 160 -1.41 16.53 5.81
C LYS A 160 -2.49 15.69 5.11
N LEU A 161 -2.39 14.38 5.19
CA LEU A 161 -3.31 13.48 4.50
C LEU A 161 -4.56 13.24 5.36
N PRO A 162 -5.76 13.14 4.74
CA PRO A 162 -7.01 12.85 5.44
C PRO A 162 -7.12 11.34 5.75
N VAL A 163 -6.18 10.81 6.52
CA VAL A 163 -6.15 9.40 6.91
C VAL A 163 -6.41 9.23 8.40
N SER A 164 -6.97 8.09 8.78
CA SER A 164 -7.41 7.81 10.15
C SER A 164 -6.32 7.29 11.08
N ALA A 165 -5.14 6.92 10.54
CA ALA A 165 -4.03 6.37 11.32
C ALA A 165 -2.68 6.60 10.60
N PRO A 166 -1.55 6.55 11.33
CA PRO A 166 -0.21 6.70 10.78
C PRO A 166 0.30 5.38 10.20
N PHE A 167 -0.12 5.03 8.98
CA PHE A 167 0.25 3.76 8.35
C PHE A 167 1.74 3.68 8.00
N HIS A 168 2.28 2.45 7.95
CA HIS A 168 3.64 2.17 7.48
C HIS A 168 4.75 2.86 8.31
N CYS A 169 4.59 2.88 9.64
CA CYS A 169 5.59 3.38 10.59
C CYS A 169 5.65 2.48 11.85
N GLU A 170 6.59 2.74 12.72
CA GLU A 170 6.79 1.98 13.96
C GLU A 170 5.55 1.92 14.87
N LEU A 171 4.68 2.93 14.83
CA LEU A 171 3.44 2.97 15.59
C LEU A 171 2.44 1.88 15.18
N MET A 172 2.62 1.26 13.99
CA MET A 172 1.82 0.12 13.54
C MET A 172 2.28 -1.24 14.10
N LYS A 173 3.23 -1.26 15.03
CA LYS A 173 3.73 -2.50 15.63
C LYS A 173 2.63 -3.39 16.24
N PRO A 174 1.61 -2.85 16.95
CA PRO A 174 0.50 -3.67 17.44
C PRO A 174 -0.25 -4.37 16.29
N ALA A 175 -0.53 -3.66 15.20
CA ALA A 175 -1.16 -4.25 14.01
C ALA A 175 -0.26 -5.30 13.33
N GLN A 176 1.06 -5.09 13.30
CA GLN A 176 2.00 -6.06 12.75
C GLN A 176 1.97 -7.39 13.51
N ILE A 177 1.86 -7.36 14.84
CA ILE A 177 1.77 -8.57 15.67
C ILE A 177 0.52 -9.36 15.32
N ILE A 178 -0.64 -8.70 15.25
CA ILE A 178 -1.92 -9.33 14.88
C ILE A 178 -1.85 -9.91 13.45
N MET A 179 -1.31 -9.15 12.50
CA MET A 179 -1.18 -9.61 11.13
C MET A 179 -0.19 -10.77 10.98
N LYS A 180 0.90 -10.77 11.75
CA LYS A 180 1.86 -11.88 11.79
C LYS A 180 1.18 -13.18 12.21
N GLU A 181 0.37 -13.14 13.24
CA GLU A 181 -0.39 -14.32 13.71
C GLU A 181 -1.37 -14.79 12.64
N ALA A 182 -2.19 -13.90 12.08
CA ALA A 182 -3.16 -14.24 11.05
C ALA A 182 -2.50 -14.81 9.78
N LEU A 183 -1.40 -14.20 9.32
CA LEU A 183 -0.66 -14.66 8.15
C LEU A 183 0.03 -16.02 8.39
N ASN A 184 0.52 -16.28 9.61
CA ASN A 184 1.15 -17.56 9.95
C ASN A 184 0.15 -18.72 9.94
N ASN A 185 -1.12 -18.46 10.23
CA ASN A 185 -2.20 -19.47 10.20
C ASN A 185 -2.68 -19.78 8.77
N LEU A 186 -2.17 -19.10 7.75
CA LEU A 186 -2.51 -19.36 6.35
C LEU A 186 -1.41 -20.11 5.62
N GLN A 187 -1.86 -21.02 4.75
CA GLN A 187 -0.97 -21.69 3.80
C GLN A 187 -0.83 -20.83 2.53
N PHE A 188 0.36 -20.28 2.31
CA PHE A 188 0.69 -19.58 1.08
C PHE A 188 1.10 -20.56 0.00
N LYS A 189 0.56 -20.38 -1.22
CA LYS A 189 0.95 -21.11 -2.42
C LYS A 189 1.98 -20.31 -3.22
N ASN A 190 2.68 -20.99 -4.14
CA ASN A 190 3.49 -20.28 -5.12
C ASN A 190 2.60 -19.41 -6.02
N PRO A 191 2.96 -18.15 -6.27
CA PRO A 191 2.21 -17.31 -7.21
C PRO A 191 2.36 -17.82 -8.65
N ILE A 192 1.32 -17.64 -9.47
CA ILE A 192 1.36 -17.96 -10.92
C ILE A 192 2.43 -17.14 -11.64
N ILE A 193 2.62 -15.88 -11.24
CA ILE A 193 3.66 -14.97 -11.74
C ILE A 193 4.28 -14.20 -10.56
N PRO A 194 5.54 -13.73 -10.68
CA PRO A 194 6.22 -13.04 -9.59
C PRO A 194 5.48 -11.79 -9.09
N ILE A 195 5.49 -11.59 -7.78
CA ILE A 195 4.96 -10.41 -7.10
C ILE A 195 6.11 -9.48 -6.76
N ILE A 196 6.07 -8.22 -7.20
CA ILE A 196 7.06 -7.22 -6.75
C ILE A 196 6.61 -6.71 -5.39
N SER A 197 7.40 -7.02 -4.36
CA SER A 197 7.05 -6.69 -2.97
C SER A 197 7.30 -5.22 -2.64
N ASN A 198 6.42 -4.63 -1.82
CA ASN A 198 6.57 -3.24 -1.35
C ASN A 198 7.82 -3.02 -0.51
N ILE A 199 8.28 -4.03 0.23
CA ILE A 199 9.42 -3.93 1.15
C ILE A 199 10.75 -4.05 0.43
N THR A 200 10.86 -4.96 -0.53
CA THR A 200 12.10 -5.20 -1.25
C THR A 200 12.20 -4.45 -2.57
N ALA A 201 11.05 -4.07 -3.15
CA ALA A 201 10.91 -3.57 -4.53
C ALA A 201 11.47 -4.54 -5.58
N LEU A 202 11.53 -5.83 -5.26
CA LEU A 202 12.03 -6.90 -6.11
C LEU A 202 10.96 -7.98 -6.29
N PRO A 203 10.98 -8.73 -7.41
CA PRO A 203 10.07 -9.83 -7.64
C PRO A 203 10.35 -10.99 -6.67
N GLU A 204 9.29 -11.58 -6.17
CA GLU A 204 9.33 -12.70 -5.24
C GLU A 204 8.33 -13.78 -5.68
N ILE A 205 8.75 -15.06 -5.58
CA ILE A 205 7.92 -16.23 -5.87
C ILE A 205 7.86 -17.21 -4.69
N ASN A 206 8.76 -17.05 -3.71
CA ASN A 206 8.81 -17.95 -2.55
C ASN A 206 7.69 -17.58 -1.56
N PRO A 207 6.79 -18.52 -1.21
CA PRO A 207 5.67 -18.25 -0.30
C PRO A 207 6.08 -17.76 1.09
N GLN A 208 7.20 -18.25 1.63
CA GLN A 208 7.67 -17.83 2.95
C GLN A 208 8.20 -16.40 2.95
N ASN A 209 8.91 -16.01 1.87
CA ASN A 209 9.36 -14.64 1.69
C ASN A 209 8.18 -13.69 1.45
N LEU A 210 7.19 -14.09 0.64
CA LEU A 210 5.96 -13.32 0.43
C LEU A 210 5.23 -13.08 1.74
N LYS A 211 5.07 -14.11 2.58
CA LYS A 211 4.48 -13.99 3.90
C LYS A 211 5.27 -13.03 4.79
N LYS A 212 6.59 -13.20 4.86
CA LYS A 212 7.47 -12.31 5.63
C LYS A 212 7.36 -10.86 5.16
N ASN A 213 7.35 -10.62 3.86
CA ASN A 213 7.25 -9.29 3.28
C ASN A 213 5.92 -8.61 3.64
N LEU A 214 4.79 -9.33 3.66
CA LEU A 214 3.51 -8.78 4.11
C LEU A 214 3.50 -8.42 5.60
N ILE A 215 4.19 -9.20 6.45
CA ILE A 215 4.33 -8.89 7.87
C ILE A 215 5.17 -7.63 8.05
N ASP A 216 6.30 -7.53 7.36
CA ASP A 216 7.21 -6.39 7.45
C ASP A 216 6.60 -5.12 6.83
N GLN A 217 5.71 -5.26 5.84
CA GLN A 217 5.03 -4.16 5.17
C GLN A 217 4.16 -3.32 6.13
N VAL A 218 3.61 -3.92 7.20
CA VAL A 218 2.71 -3.21 8.12
C VAL A 218 3.39 -2.00 8.77
N THR A 219 4.67 -2.14 9.13
CA THR A 219 5.48 -1.10 9.76
C THR A 219 6.53 -0.49 8.83
N GLY A 220 6.73 -1.09 7.65
CA GLY A 220 7.80 -0.73 6.72
C GLY A 220 7.34 0.20 5.60
N THR A 221 8.32 0.89 5.01
CA THR A 221 8.10 1.80 3.87
C THR A 221 7.59 1.06 2.63
N VAL A 222 6.53 1.56 2.01
CA VAL A 222 6.12 1.15 0.68
C VAL A 222 7.07 1.77 -0.35
N ARG A 223 7.98 0.97 -0.92
CA ARG A 223 9.05 1.38 -1.86
C ARG A 223 8.53 1.41 -3.30
N TRP A 224 7.44 2.19 -3.52
CA TRP A 224 6.75 2.21 -4.81
C TRP A 224 7.57 2.84 -5.94
N ARG A 225 8.33 3.90 -5.64
CA ARG A 225 9.26 4.51 -6.59
C ARG A 225 10.29 3.49 -7.10
N GLU A 226 10.83 2.66 -6.21
CA GLU A 226 11.79 1.63 -6.61
C GLU A 226 11.13 0.52 -7.41
N THR A 227 9.88 0.16 -7.10
CA THR A 227 9.07 -0.77 -7.91
C THR A 227 8.90 -0.24 -9.35
N MET A 228 8.57 1.04 -9.51
CA MET A 228 8.45 1.66 -10.85
C MET A 228 9.81 1.75 -11.56
N ASN A 229 10.88 2.06 -10.85
CA ASN A 229 12.23 2.04 -11.40
C ASN A 229 12.66 0.63 -11.86
N PHE A 230 12.26 -0.41 -11.12
CA PHE A 230 12.49 -1.79 -11.54
C PHE A 230 11.75 -2.11 -12.83
N ALA A 231 10.46 -1.74 -12.93
CA ALA A 231 9.68 -1.90 -14.16
C ALA A 231 10.32 -1.18 -15.36
N ASN A 232 10.84 0.04 -15.15
CA ASN A 232 11.53 0.81 -16.18
C ASN A 232 12.83 0.12 -16.64
N LYS A 233 13.63 -0.43 -15.70
CA LYS A 233 14.85 -1.18 -16.01
C LYS A 233 14.58 -2.45 -16.83
N LEU A 234 13.45 -3.10 -16.58
CA LEU A 234 13.00 -4.27 -17.34
C LEU A 234 12.45 -3.91 -18.72
N GLY A 235 12.32 -2.63 -19.05
CA GLY A 235 11.74 -2.19 -20.32
C GLY A 235 10.24 -2.51 -20.44
N VAL A 236 9.51 -2.50 -19.33
CA VAL A 236 8.04 -2.69 -19.31
C VAL A 236 7.38 -1.68 -20.22
N LYS A 237 6.55 -2.15 -21.16
CA LYS A 237 5.87 -1.31 -22.16
C LYS A 237 4.42 -1.00 -21.79
N LYS A 238 3.81 -1.81 -20.92
CA LYS A 238 2.41 -1.66 -20.55
C LYS A 238 2.23 -1.91 -19.05
N ILE A 239 1.52 -1.00 -18.39
CA ILE A 239 1.09 -1.15 -17.00
C ILE A 239 -0.43 -0.99 -16.98
N ILE A 240 -1.13 -1.93 -16.37
CA ILE A 240 -2.58 -1.91 -16.24
C ILE A 240 -2.92 -1.76 -14.76
N GLU A 241 -3.51 -0.64 -14.39
CA GLU A 241 -4.08 -0.42 -13.05
C GLU A 241 -5.49 -1.02 -13.00
N LEU A 242 -5.72 -1.93 -12.07
CA LEU A 242 -7.00 -2.58 -11.85
C LEU A 242 -7.58 -2.15 -10.50
N GLY A 243 -8.74 -1.49 -10.52
CA GLY A 243 -9.41 -1.03 -9.32
C GLY A 243 -10.05 0.34 -9.45
N SER A 244 -10.23 1.01 -8.32
CA SER A 244 -10.85 2.33 -8.25
C SER A 244 -9.80 3.44 -8.48
N GLY A 245 -10.15 4.40 -9.34
CA GLY A 245 -9.31 5.57 -9.58
C GLY A 245 -8.16 5.35 -10.56
N LYS A 246 -7.21 6.30 -10.60
CA LYS A 246 -6.06 6.34 -11.53
C LYS A 246 -4.79 6.89 -10.86
N VAL A 247 -4.65 6.70 -9.57
CA VAL A 247 -3.53 7.27 -8.79
C VAL A 247 -2.21 6.63 -9.19
N LEU A 248 -2.18 5.30 -9.26
CA LEU A 248 -0.96 4.56 -9.62
C LEU A 248 -0.62 4.73 -11.10
N THR A 249 -1.62 4.82 -11.98
CA THR A 249 -1.44 5.21 -13.39
C THR A 249 -0.75 6.58 -13.50
N GLY A 250 -1.18 7.56 -12.71
CA GLY A 250 -0.55 8.88 -12.68
C GLY A 250 0.90 8.85 -12.21
N ILE A 251 1.24 7.98 -11.26
CA ILE A 251 2.62 7.76 -10.82
C ILE A 251 3.43 7.04 -11.91
N ALA A 252 2.90 5.94 -12.46
CA ALA A 252 3.56 5.15 -13.48
C ALA A 252 3.94 5.98 -14.71
N LYS A 253 3.02 6.82 -15.21
CA LYS A 253 3.29 7.72 -16.35
C LYS A 253 4.44 8.70 -16.12
N ARG A 254 4.70 9.10 -14.88
CA ARG A 254 5.83 9.98 -14.55
C ARG A 254 7.15 9.23 -14.36
N MET A 255 7.07 7.95 -13.98
CA MET A 255 8.22 7.16 -13.54
C MET A 255 8.75 6.20 -14.61
N VAL A 256 7.88 5.65 -15.47
CA VAL A 256 8.23 4.64 -16.46
C VAL A 256 8.16 5.24 -17.86
N LYS A 257 9.30 5.21 -18.56
CA LYS A 257 9.42 5.78 -19.91
C LYS A 257 8.66 4.93 -20.93
N ASN A 258 7.94 5.60 -21.84
CA ASN A 258 7.22 4.95 -22.96
C ASN A 258 6.22 3.87 -22.50
N VAL A 259 5.61 4.01 -21.33
CA VAL A 259 4.57 3.12 -20.83
C VAL A 259 3.19 3.59 -21.29
N VAL A 260 2.34 2.62 -21.66
CA VAL A 260 0.92 2.81 -22.00
C VAL A 260 0.05 2.24 -20.92
#